data_c4885fdcefb2ea409d0b24a023ebed82
#
_entry.id   c4885fdcefb2ea409d0b24a023ebed82
#
_cell.length_a   1.000
_cell.length_b   1.000
_cell.length_c   1.000
_cell.angle_alpha   90.00
_cell.angle_beta   90.00
_cell.angle_gamma   90.00
#
_symmetry.space_group_name_H-M   'P 1'
#
loop_
_entity.id
_entity.type
_entity.pdbx_description
1 polymer ?
#
loop_
_entity_poly.entity_id
_entity_poly.type
_entity_poly.pdbx_seq_one_letter_code
_entity_poly.pdbx_strand_id
1 'polypeptide(L)'
;MELTILILLLPFFSFLILGIGGKWMSHRTAGTIGTLILGAVVVLSYVTAFQYFSAPRLEDGTFATLIPYNFTWLPFTETLRFDLGILLDPISVMMLIVISTVSLMVHIYSFGYMKGETGFQRYYAFLSLFTMSMLGLVVATNIFQMYLFWELVGVSSYLLIGFYYTKPAAIAASKKAFIVTRFADLGFLIGILIYGYYGGTFGFTPDTVSLISGGASMLPLALGLMFIGGAGKSAMFPLHIWLPDAMEGPTPVSALIHAATMVVAGVYLVARMFPLFIAYAPDTLHMIAWVGAFTAFYAASVACVQSDIKRVLAFSTISQIGFMMVALGVCTSMDPHHGGLGYMASMFHLFTHAMFKALLFLGAGSIIHAVHSNEMSAMGGLRKYMPITHWTFLIACLAIAGIPPFSGFFSKDEILAACFQYSPAMGWVMTVIAAMTAFYMFRLYYGIFWGKENKELHAHHTPHESPLAMTFPLMFLAVVTCGAGFIPFGHFISSNGESYSIHLDLSVAVTSVVIAIISIGIATWMYKNAKQPVANALAKRFNGLWTAAYHRFYIDDIYQFITHKIIFRCISTPIAWFDRHVVDGFFNFLAWATNTTSDEIRGLQSGQVQQYAYVFLCGALALILLLVL
;
A
#
# COMPACT_ATOMS: atom_id res chain seq x y z
N MET A 1 24.02 16.43 2.54
CA MET A 1 23.63 15.17 3.19
C MET A 1 23.16 15.36 4.63
N GLU A 2 23.78 16.27 5.41
CA GLU A 2 23.39 16.52 6.82
C GLU A 2 21.93 16.97 7.03
N LEU A 3 21.28 17.54 6.00
CA LEU A 3 19.88 17.98 6.09
C LEU A 3 18.85 16.89 5.78
N THR A 4 19.27 15.66 5.48
CA THR A 4 18.33 14.57 5.12
C THR A 4 17.37 14.19 6.25
N ILE A 5 17.78 14.38 7.49
CA ILE A 5 16.91 14.14 8.65
C ILE A 5 15.67 15.05 8.63
N LEU A 6 15.77 16.26 8.08
CA LEU A 6 14.65 17.18 7.95
C LEU A 6 13.56 16.65 7.01
N ILE A 7 13.90 15.76 6.07
CA ILE A 7 12.94 15.10 5.18
C ILE A 7 11.89 14.31 6.01
N LEU A 8 12.31 13.72 7.14
CA LEU A 8 11.43 13.01 8.06
C LEU A 8 10.80 13.92 9.11
N LEU A 9 11.60 14.84 9.67
CA LEU A 9 11.17 15.68 10.78
C LEU A 9 10.12 16.74 10.34
N LEU A 10 10.26 17.32 9.17
CA LEU A 10 9.33 18.35 8.70
C LEU A 10 7.88 17.83 8.57
N PRO A 11 7.59 16.69 7.93
CA PRO A 11 6.22 16.17 7.89
C PRO A 11 5.74 15.73 9.28
N PHE A 12 6.63 15.26 10.16
CA PHE A 12 6.30 14.94 11.54
C PHE A 12 5.85 16.17 12.31
N PHE A 13 6.59 17.28 12.23
CA PHE A 13 6.18 18.54 12.84
C PHE A 13 4.92 19.10 12.22
N SER A 14 4.73 18.96 10.90
CA SER A 14 3.47 19.30 10.25
C SER A 14 2.29 18.55 10.87
N PHE A 15 2.44 17.24 11.07
CA PHE A 15 1.43 16.41 11.73
C PHE A 15 1.11 16.91 13.14
N LEU A 16 2.13 17.21 13.95
CA LEU A 16 1.93 17.71 15.32
C LEU A 16 1.27 19.10 15.34
N ILE A 17 1.76 20.03 14.53
CA ILE A 17 1.22 21.39 14.46
C ILE A 17 -0.24 21.39 14.01
N LEU A 18 -0.56 20.64 12.97
CA LEU A 18 -1.92 20.57 12.43
C LEU A 18 -2.85 19.69 13.27
N GLY A 19 -2.33 18.63 13.89
CA GLY A 19 -3.11 17.74 14.74
C GLY A 19 -3.50 18.39 16.07
N ILE A 20 -2.55 19.03 16.74
CA ILE A 20 -2.77 19.68 18.04
C ILE A 20 -3.33 21.10 17.85
N GLY A 21 -2.70 21.89 16.97
CA GLY A 21 -3.04 23.29 16.74
C GLY A 21 -4.22 23.53 15.79
N GLY A 22 -4.67 22.51 15.07
CA GLY A 22 -5.68 22.63 14.00
C GLY A 22 -7.02 23.25 14.45
N LYS A 23 -7.39 23.06 15.73
CA LYS A 23 -8.62 23.64 16.30
C LYS A 23 -8.65 25.17 16.26
N TRP A 24 -7.48 25.80 16.28
CA TRP A 24 -7.34 27.27 16.29
C TRP A 24 -6.98 27.85 14.91
N MET A 25 -6.85 27.00 13.90
CA MET A 25 -6.43 27.42 12.56
C MET A 25 -7.62 27.46 11.58
N SER A 26 -7.59 28.43 10.66
CA SER A 26 -8.48 28.42 9.52
C SER A 26 -8.11 27.29 8.53
N HIS A 27 -9.07 26.87 7.70
CA HIS A 27 -8.80 25.87 6.65
C HIS A 27 -7.66 26.32 5.72
N ARG A 28 -7.63 27.61 5.33
CA ARG A 28 -6.55 28.15 4.48
C ARG A 28 -5.20 28.08 5.18
N THR A 29 -5.12 28.50 6.43
CA THR A 29 -3.86 28.48 7.19
C THR A 29 -3.32 27.06 7.35
N ALA A 30 -4.16 26.10 7.73
CA ALA A 30 -3.77 24.72 7.90
C ALA A 30 -3.29 24.08 6.59
N GLY A 31 -4.05 24.27 5.50
CA GLY A 31 -3.65 23.77 4.18
C GLY A 31 -2.35 24.41 3.67
N THR A 32 -2.18 25.73 3.88
CA THR A 32 -0.95 26.45 3.48
C THR A 32 0.27 25.94 4.25
N ILE A 33 0.17 25.79 5.58
CA ILE A 33 1.27 25.25 6.40
C ILE A 33 1.65 23.83 5.92
N GLY A 34 0.67 22.92 5.80
CA GLY A 34 0.93 21.55 5.35
C GLY A 34 1.59 21.51 3.97
N THR A 35 1.08 22.30 3.02
CA THR A 35 1.62 22.32 1.65
C THR A 35 3.00 22.97 1.58
N LEU A 36 3.28 24.04 2.31
CA LEU A 36 4.61 24.68 2.33
C LEU A 36 5.66 23.77 2.96
N ILE A 37 5.32 23.08 4.04
CA ILE A 37 6.22 22.11 4.67
C ILE A 37 6.54 20.97 3.69
N LEU A 38 5.53 20.43 3.01
CA LEU A 38 5.76 19.42 1.98
C LEU A 38 6.56 19.96 0.78
N GLY A 39 6.37 21.21 0.41
CA GLY A 39 7.20 21.89 -0.59
C GLY A 39 8.67 21.90 -0.19
N ALA A 40 8.97 22.21 1.07
CA ALA A 40 10.33 22.14 1.62
C ALA A 40 10.89 20.70 1.58
N VAL A 41 10.08 19.70 1.92
CA VAL A 41 10.46 18.28 1.82
C VAL A 41 10.80 17.89 0.39
N VAL A 42 10.02 18.32 -0.59
CA VAL A 42 10.32 18.09 -2.03
C VAL A 42 11.66 18.71 -2.39
N VAL A 43 11.90 19.96 -2.05
CA VAL A 43 13.18 20.63 -2.34
C VAL A 43 14.34 19.86 -1.73
N LEU A 44 14.25 19.48 -0.46
CA LEU A 44 15.28 18.69 0.22
C LEU A 44 15.50 17.31 -0.44
N SER A 45 14.42 16.64 -0.84
CA SER A 45 14.49 15.35 -1.52
C SER A 45 15.19 15.46 -2.88
N TYR A 46 14.87 16.49 -3.67
CA TYR A 46 15.50 16.73 -4.95
C TYR A 46 16.97 17.16 -4.83
N VAL A 47 17.29 18.00 -3.85
CA VAL A 47 18.68 18.38 -3.55
C VAL A 47 19.49 17.15 -3.12
N THR A 48 18.92 16.30 -2.25
CA THR A 48 19.56 15.04 -1.84
C THR A 48 19.79 14.13 -3.05
N ALA A 49 18.79 13.98 -3.92
CA ALA A 49 18.90 13.16 -5.12
C ALA A 49 19.97 13.70 -6.10
N PHE A 50 19.97 15.01 -6.32
CA PHE A 50 20.98 15.64 -7.17
C PHE A 50 22.39 15.43 -6.60
N GLN A 51 22.61 15.67 -5.31
CA GLN A 51 23.90 15.44 -4.66
C GLN A 51 24.32 13.97 -4.71
N TYR A 52 23.38 13.05 -4.51
CA TYR A 52 23.65 11.62 -4.49
C TYR A 52 24.05 11.10 -5.89
N PHE A 53 23.25 11.36 -6.92
CA PHE A 53 23.48 10.87 -8.27
C PHE A 53 24.56 11.64 -9.05
N SER A 54 24.97 12.83 -8.58
CA SER A 54 26.11 13.57 -9.12
C SER A 54 27.44 13.18 -8.47
N ALA A 55 27.42 12.40 -7.39
CA ALA A 55 28.63 11.90 -6.76
C ALA A 55 29.33 10.88 -7.68
N PRO A 56 30.67 10.82 -7.65
CA PRO A 56 31.41 9.82 -8.41
C PRO A 56 31.06 8.41 -7.95
N ARG A 57 30.99 7.49 -8.90
CA ARG A 57 30.80 6.07 -8.58
C ARG A 57 32.06 5.50 -7.92
N LEU A 58 31.88 4.41 -7.17
CA LEU A 58 32.98 3.64 -6.62
C LEU A 58 33.79 2.95 -7.73
N GLU A 59 34.94 2.39 -7.38
CA GLU A 59 35.84 1.71 -8.34
C GLU A 59 35.15 0.51 -9.03
N ASP A 60 34.18 -0.11 -8.36
CA ASP A 60 33.36 -1.19 -8.90
C ASP A 60 32.21 -0.71 -9.82
N GLY A 61 32.10 0.58 -10.08
CA GLY A 61 31.06 1.18 -10.92
C GLY A 61 29.71 1.39 -10.24
N THR A 62 29.59 1.09 -8.95
CA THR A 62 28.34 1.26 -8.18
C THR A 62 28.25 2.63 -7.50
N PHE A 63 27.06 3.03 -7.05
CA PHE A 63 26.89 4.17 -6.18
C PHE A 63 27.15 3.77 -4.71
N ALA A 64 27.80 4.66 -3.96
CA ALA A 64 28.06 4.43 -2.55
C ALA A 64 26.77 4.37 -1.74
N THR A 65 26.64 3.40 -0.84
CA THR A 65 25.61 3.39 0.18
C THR A 65 26.01 4.33 1.32
N LEU A 66 25.18 5.34 1.59
CA LEU A 66 25.45 6.36 2.60
C LEU A 66 24.49 6.23 3.76
N ILE A 67 25.01 6.31 4.99
CA ILE A 67 24.21 6.33 6.22
C ILE A 67 24.57 7.60 6.98
N PRO A 68 23.94 8.77 6.64
CA PRO A 68 24.26 10.05 7.28
C PRO A 68 23.97 10.08 8.77
N TYR A 69 22.96 9.34 9.20
CA TYR A 69 22.54 9.23 10.59
C TYR A 69 22.30 7.77 10.94
N ASN A 70 22.86 7.32 12.06
CA ASN A 70 22.60 6.02 12.64
C ASN A 70 22.67 6.12 14.16
N PHE A 71 21.66 5.61 14.83
CA PHE A 71 21.55 5.61 16.28
C PHE A 71 21.06 4.25 16.74
N THR A 72 21.84 3.58 17.59
CA THR A 72 21.44 2.30 18.19
C THR A 72 20.41 2.56 19.29
N TRP A 73 19.19 2.09 19.08
CA TRP A 73 18.10 2.24 20.03
C TRP A 73 18.01 1.04 21.00
N LEU A 74 17.98 -0.18 20.46
CA LEU A 74 17.87 -1.40 21.25
C LEU A 74 18.97 -2.41 20.87
N PRO A 75 19.95 -2.66 21.76
CA PRO A 75 20.87 -3.79 21.62
C PRO A 75 20.18 -5.08 22.12
N PHE A 76 20.03 -6.09 21.27
CA PHE A 76 19.49 -7.40 21.65
C PHE A 76 20.60 -8.35 22.10
N THR A 77 21.72 -8.36 21.37
CA THR A 77 22.94 -9.11 21.66
C THR A 77 24.14 -8.23 21.33
N GLU A 78 25.36 -8.73 21.53
CA GLU A 78 26.57 -8.00 21.12
C GLU A 78 26.63 -7.71 19.61
N THR A 79 26.04 -8.59 18.80
CA THR A 79 26.03 -8.51 17.33
C THR A 79 24.70 -8.03 16.76
N LEU A 80 23.58 -8.40 17.37
CA LEU A 80 22.24 -8.06 16.90
C LEU A 80 21.73 -6.77 17.56
N ARG A 81 21.63 -5.71 16.77
CA ARG A 81 21.22 -4.37 17.22
C ARG A 81 20.06 -3.85 16.39
N PHE A 82 19.20 -3.08 17.03
CA PHE A 82 18.19 -2.30 16.37
C PHE A 82 18.63 -0.85 16.28
N ASP A 83 18.99 -0.43 15.09
CA ASP A 83 19.40 0.92 14.78
C ASP A 83 18.27 1.70 14.13
N LEU A 84 18.18 2.99 14.46
CA LEU A 84 17.36 3.98 13.77
C LEU A 84 18.28 4.89 12.98
N GLY A 85 18.08 4.96 11.68
CA GLY A 85 18.96 5.73 10.82
C GLY A 85 18.31 6.13 9.50
N ILE A 86 19.12 6.71 8.64
CA ILE A 86 18.76 7.09 7.28
C ILE A 86 19.76 6.44 6.33
N LEU A 87 19.25 5.55 5.47
CA LEU A 87 20.02 4.89 4.43
C LEU A 87 19.72 5.56 3.10
N LEU A 88 20.75 5.99 2.41
CA LEU A 88 20.68 6.54 1.07
C LEU A 88 21.41 5.61 0.09
N ASP A 89 20.64 5.06 -0.81
CA ASP A 89 21.08 4.26 -1.93
C ASP A 89 20.19 4.55 -3.16
N PRO A 90 20.45 4.01 -4.35
CA PRO A 90 19.69 4.37 -5.55
C PRO A 90 18.19 4.22 -5.41
N ILE A 91 17.67 3.14 -4.82
CA ILE A 91 16.22 2.91 -4.68
C ILE A 91 15.59 3.78 -3.60
N SER A 92 16.27 4.03 -2.48
CA SER A 92 15.75 4.91 -1.44
C SER A 92 15.66 6.35 -1.93
N VAL A 93 16.69 6.84 -2.62
CA VAL A 93 16.73 8.20 -3.17
C VAL A 93 15.68 8.38 -4.27
N MET A 94 15.49 7.40 -5.15
CA MET A 94 14.38 7.40 -6.11
C MET A 94 13.03 7.51 -5.39
N MET A 95 12.81 6.73 -4.34
CA MET A 95 11.56 6.75 -3.59
C MET A 95 11.32 8.07 -2.85
N LEU A 96 12.37 8.75 -2.38
CA LEU A 96 12.24 10.11 -1.84
C LEU A 96 11.66 11.08 -2.86
N ILE A 97 12.11 11.02 -4.12
CA ILE A 97 11.56 11.83 -5.23
C ILE A 97 10.10 11.48 -5.45
N VAL A 98 9.78 10.20 -5.60
CA VAL A 98 8.44 9.70 -5.93
C VAL A 98 7.43 10.09 -4.86
N ILE A 99 7.72 9.77 -3.59
CA ILE A 99 6.78 9.98 -2.48
C ILE A 99 6.58 11.48 -2.25
N SER A 100 7.65 12.27 -2.20
CA SER A 100 7.55 13.70 -1.93
C SER A 100 6.80 14.44 -3.03
N THR A 101 7.07 14.14 -4.30
CA THR A 101 6.41 14.78 -5.45
C THR A 101 4.92 14.48 -5.47
N VAL A 102 4.53 13.20 -5.38
CA VAL A 102 3.11 12.82 -5.41
C VAL A 102 2.39 13.38 -4.18
N SER A 103 3.01 13.33 -3.01
CA SER A 103 2.42 13.89 -1.79
C SER A 103 2.19 15.39 -1.89
N LEU A 104 3.13 16.15 -2.45
CA LEU A 104 2.96 17.58 -2.68
C LEU A 104 1.80 17.86 -3.65
N MET A 105 1.72 17.12 -4.76
CA MET A 105 0.61 17.27 -5.72
C MET A 105 -0.74 16.98 -5.07
N VAL A 106 -0.82 15.98 -4.20
CA VAL A 106 -2.02 15.65 -3.43
C VAL A 106 -2.37 16.76 -2.43
N HIS A 107 -1.38 17.35 -1.73
CA HIS A 107 -1.63 18.47 -0.82
C HIS A 107 -2.18 19.69 -1.57
N ILE A 108 -1.61 20.06 -2.71
CA ILE A 108 -2.10 21.17 -3.54
C ILE A 108 -3.52 20.87 -4.04
N TYR A 109 -3.76 19.68 -4.58
CA TYR A 109 -5.07 19.25 -5.08
C TYR A 109 -6.16 19.31 -4.01
N SER A 110 -5.80 18.93 -2.79
CA SER A 110 -6.73 18.87 -1.66
C SER A 110 -7.26 20.24 -1.22
N PHE A 111 -6.61 21.34 -1.56
CA PHE A 111 -7.17 22.69 -1.34
C PHE A 111 -8.51 22.90 -2.07
N GLY A 112 -8.61 22.38 -3.30
CA GLY A 112 -9.84 22.46 -4.08
C GLY A 112 -10.84 21.38 -3.67
N TYR A 113 -10.38 20.13 -3.61
CA TYR A 113 -11.24 18.95 -3.41
C TYR A 113 -11.89 18.91 -2.01
N MET A 114 -11.13 19.23 -0.95
CA MET A 114 -11.60 19.20 0.44
C MET A 114 -12.18 20.51 0.94
N LYS A 115 -12.39 21.48 0.04
CA LYS A 115 -12.94 22.79 0.41
C LYS A 115 -14.35 22.66 0.99
N GLY A 116 -14.52 23.14 2.22
CA GLY A 116 -15.80 23.08 2.93
C GLY A 116 -16.05 21.80 3.71
N GLU A 117 -15.18 20.80 3.61
CA GLU A 117 -15.29 19.55 4.37
C GLU A 117 -14.97 19.76 5.86
N THR A 118 -15.76 19.12 6.71
CA THR A 118 -15.52 19.11 8.16
C THR A 118 -14.27 18.30 8.49
N GLY A 119 -13.38 18.85 9.32
CA GLY A 119 -12.13 18.18 9.70
C GLY A 119 -10.98 18.38 8.69
N PHE A 120 -11.03 19.44 7.88
CA PHE A 120 -9.99 19.79 6.92
C PHE A 120 -8.57 19.80 7.55
N GLN A 121 -8.41 20.38 8.73
CA GLN A 121 -7.13 20.42 9.45
C GLN A 121 -6.64 19.03 9.82
N ARG A 122 -7.55 18.19 10.34
CA ARG A 122 -7.27 16.78 10.68
C ARG A 122 -6.85 15.98 9.43
N TYR A 123 -7.47 16.25 8.29
CA TYR A 123 -7.12 15.66 7.01
C TYR A 123 -5.65 15.94 6.65
N TYR A 124 -5.22 17.19 6.70
CA TYR A 124 -3.83 17.58 6.41
C TYR A 124 -2.83 17.02 7.43
N ALA A 125 -3.22 16.92 8.71
CA ALA A 125 -2.41 16.27 9.72
C ALA A 125 -2.18 14.79 9.36
N PHE A 126 -3.23 14.06 8.99
CA PHE A 126 -3.11 12.64 8.61
C PHE A 126 -2.32 12.44 7.31
N LEU A 127 -2.45 13.33 6.33
CA LEU A 127 -1.61 13.31 5.13
C LEU A 127 -0.12 13.48 5.47
N SER A 128 0.20 14.40 6.37
CA SER A 128 1.58 14.64 6.81
C SER A 128 2.15 13.42 7.55
N LEU A 129 1.37 12.81 8.45
CA LEU A 129 1.75 11.57 9.15
C LEU A 129 2.01 10.43 8.17
N PHE A 130 1.12 10.26 7.20
CA PHE A 130 1.23 9.20 6.19
C PHE A 130 2.49 9.39 5.32
N THR A 131 2.75 10.63 4.89
CA THR A 131 3.95 10.95 4.10
C THR A 131 5.23 10.70 4.90
N MET A 132 5.27 11.14 6.16
CA MET A 132 6.40 10.86 7.06
C MET A 132 6.65 9.37 7.24
N SER A 133 5.58 8.62 7.47
CA SER A 133 5.66 7.17 7.67
C SER A 133 6.24 6.46 6.46
N MET A 134 5.83 6.88 5.26
CA MET A 134 6.33 6.27 4.02
C MET A 134 7.77 6.69 3.70
N LEU A 135 8.12 7.96 3.94
CA LEU A 135 9.52 8.42 3.81
C LEU A 135 10.44 7.67 4.77
N GLY A 136 10.02 7.50 6.03
CA GLY A 136 10.79 6.73 7.02
C GLY A 136 10.96 5.25 6.65
N LEU A 137 9.95 4.65 6.02
CA LEU A 137 10.01 3.28 5.53
C LEU A 137 11.11 3.10 4.48
N VAL A 138 11.17 4.00 3.50
CA VAL A 138 12.09 3.85 2.37
C VAL A 138 13.55 4.17 2.70
N VAL A 139 13.80 4.96 3.74
CA VAL A 139 15.17 5.27 4.19
C VAL A 139 15.62 4.41 5.37
N ALA A 140 14.87 3.38 5.74
CA ALA A 140 15.23 2.50 6.84
C ALA A 140 16.59 1.83 6.63
N THR A 141 17.42 1.78 7.67
CA THR A 141 18.76 1.16 7.65
C THR A 141 18.74 -0.34 7.85
N ASN A 142 17.62 -0.88 8.35
CA ASN A 142 17.43 -2.30 8.60
C ASN A 142 15.95 -2.69 8.51
N ILE A 143 15.70 -3.99 8.42
CA ILE A 143 14.33 -4.52 8.22
C ILE A 143 13.42 -4.26 9.43
N PHE A 144 13.95 -4.18 10.63
CA PHE A 144 13.17 -3.92 11.84
C PHE A 144 12.69 -2.46 11.88
N GLN A 145 13.57 -1.50 11.51
CA GLN A 145 13.19 -0.10 11.34
C GLN A 145 12.14 0.05 10.23
N MET A 146 12.32 -0.67 9.10
CA MET A 146 11.32 -0.71 8.03
C MET A 146 9.97 -1.19 8.55
N TYR A 147 9.95 -2.23 9.38
CA TYR A 147 8.72 -2.74 10.00
C TYR A 147 8.04 -1.70 10.90
N LEU A 148 8.79 -0.92 11.69
CA LEU A 148 8.23 0.14 12.53
C LEU A 148 7.48 1.18 11.69
N PHE A 149 8.10 1.67 10.62
CA PHE A 149 7.44 2.62 9.71
C PHE A 149 6.34 1.95 8.87
N TRP A 150 6.47 0.67 8.59
CA TRP A 150 5.43 -0.15 7.96
C TRP A 150 4.13 -0.15 8.76
N GLU A 151 4.25 -0.29 10.06
CA GLU A 151 3.15 -0.22 11.00
C GLU A 151 2.52 1.19 11.04
N LEU A 152 3.35 2.23 11.03
CA LEU A 152 2.86 3.62 10.95
C LEU A 152 2.12 3.93 9.65
N VAL A 153 2.59 3.40 8.52
CA VAL A 153 1.86 3.48 7.24
C VAL A 153 0.48 2.81 7.36
N GLY A 154 0.41 1.66 8.04
CA GLY A 154 -0.86 0.98 8.30
C GLY A 154 -1.84 1.81 9.14
N VAL A 155 -1.37 2.41 10.23
CA VAL A 155 -2.20 3.27 11.10
C VAL A 155 -2.64 4.54 10.38
N SER A 156 -1.74 5.23 9.70
CA SER A 156 -2.07 6.46 8.99
C SER A 156 -3.04 6.23 7.82
N SER A 157 -2.91 5.10 7.12
CA SER A 157 -3.87 4.70 6.09
C SER A 157 -5.25 4.39 6.67
N TYR A 158 -5.32 3.72 7.83
CA TYR A 158 -6.57 3.48 8.55
C TYR A 158 -7.30 4.79 8.86
N LEU A 159 -6.57 5.80 9.37
CA LEU A 159 -7.12 7.12 9.69
C LEU A 159 -7.61 7.86 8.44
N LEU A 160 -6.91 7.72 7.33
CA LEU A 160 -7.25 8.38 6.07
C LEU A 160 -8.42 7.70 5.34
N ILE A 161 -8.48 6.36 5.29
CA ILE A 161 -9.60 5.61 4.71
C ILE A 161 -10.87 5.85 5.53
N GLY A 162 -10.75 5.85 6.87
CA GLY A 162 -11.82 6.13 7.81
C GLY A 162 -12.06 7.61 8.07
N PHE A 163 -11.58 8.52 7.21
CA PHE A 163 -11.72 9.97 7.42
C PHE A 163 -13.19 10.39 7.63
N TYR A 164 -14.10 9.83 6.85
CA TYR A 164 -15.55 10.00 7.01
C TYR A 164 -16.11 9.03 8.06
N TYR A 165 -15.62 9.12 9.29
CA TYR A 165 -15.94 8.21 10.41
C TYR A 165 -17.42 8.19 10.83
N THR A 166 -18.26 9.05 10.28
CA THR A 166 -19.72 9.04 10.45
C THR A 166 -20.42 8.14 9.43
N LYS A 167 -19.74 7.76 8.34
CA LYS A 167 -20.29 6.90 7.29
C LYS A 167 -20.01 5.43 7.62
N PRO A 168 -21.05 4.57 7.79
CA PRO A 168 -20.83 3.14 8.09
C PRO A 168 -19.93 2.41 7.09
N ALA A 169 -20.04 2.74 5.80
CA ALA A 169 -19.20 2.17 4.75
C ALA A 169 -17.71 2.49 4.94
N ALA A 170 -17.37 3.75 5.29
CA ALA A 170 -15.98 4.16 5.53
C ALA A 170 -15.41 3.51 6.80
N ILE A 171 -16.23 3.34 7.85
CA ILE A 171 -15.84 2.62 9.07
C ILE A 171 -15.54 1.15 8.75
N ALA A 172 -16.42 0.48 8.00
CA ALA A 172 -16.23 -0.92 7.61
C ALA A 172 -14.99 -1.09 6.73
N ALA A 173 -14.79 -0.20 5.75
CA ALA A 173 -13.65 -0.22 4.84
C ALA A 173 -12.32 -0.03 5.58
N SER A 174 -12.22 0.96 6.49
CA SER A 174 -11.01 1.22 7.26
C SER A 174 -10.68 0.05 8.21
N LYS A 175 -11.67 -0.52 8.90
CA LYS A 175 -11.48 -1.71 9.73
C LYS A 175 -11.01 -2.91 8.91
N LYS A 176 -11.63 -3.17 7.75
CA LYS A 176 -11.24 -4.26 6.86
C LYS A 176 -9.80 -4.10 6.39
N ALA A 177 -9.42 -2.91 5.91
CA ALA A 177 -8.07 -2.60 5.48
C ALA A 177 -7.05 -2.82 6.60
N PHE A 178 -7.35 -2.33 7.80
CA PHE A 178 -6.48 -2.49 8.97
C PHE A 178 -6.31 -3.95 9.37
N ILE A 179 -7.39 -4.70 9.52
CA ILE A 179 -7.36 -6.10 9.99
C ILE A 179 -6.61 -6.98 8.97
N VAL A 180 -6.91 -6.87 7.68
CA VAL A 180 -6.26 -7.69 6.64
C VAL A 180 -4.76 -7.41 6.58
N THR A 181 -4.36 -6.14 6.60
CA THR A 181 -2.94 -5.79 6.57
C THR A 181 -2.22 -6.18 7.85
N ARG A 182 -2.86 -6.06 9.04
CA ARG A 182 -2.29 -6.50 10.32
C ARG A 182 -2.09 -7.99 10.41
N PHE A 183 -3.02 -8.78 9.89
CA PHE A 183 -2.84 -10.22 9.80
C PHE A 183 -1.61 -10.58 8.95
N ALA A 184 -1.40 -9.89 7.84
CA ALA A 184 -0.21 -10.05 7.01
C ALA A 184 1.07 -9.57 7.73
N ASP A 185 1.00 -8.47 8.47
CA ASP A 185 2.11 -7.88 9.22
C ASP A 185 2.59 -8.80 10.36
N LEU A 186 1.71 -9.66 10.91
CA LEU A 186 2.12 -10.71 11.85
C LEU A 186 3.08 -11.71 11.19
N GLY A 187 2.79 -12.15 9.96
CA GLY A 187 3.70 -12.97 9.17
C GLY A 187 5.04 -12.28 8.94
N PHE A 188 5.00 -11.00 8.59
CA PHE A 188 6.19 -10.18 8.41
C PHE A 188 7.06 -10.14 9.68
N LEU A 189 6.46 -9.86 10.83
CA LEU A 189 7.19 -9.82 12.11
C LEU A 189 7.83 -11.18 12.45
N ILE A 190 7.09 -12.28 12.30
CA ILE A 190 7.63 -13.63 12.52
C ILE A 190 8.81 -13.89 11.58
N GLY A 191 8.70 -13.50 10.31
CA GLY A 191 9.80 -13.60 9.34
C GLY A 191 11.02 -12.80 9.77
N ILE A 192 10.86 -11.58 10.25
CA ILE A 192 11.96 -10.74 10.79
C ILE A 192 12.65 -11.41 11.99
N LEU A 193 11.87 -11.97 12.91
CA LEU A 193 12.43 -12.63 14.11
C LEU A 193 13.21 -13.88 13.74
N ILE A 194 12.70 -14.71 12.81
CA ILE A 194 13.41 -15.87 12.29
C ILE A 194 14.70 -15.44 11.57
N TYR A 195 14.63 -14.40 10.73
CA TYR A 195 15.78 -13.86 10.04
C TYR A 195 16.84 -13.32 11.00
N GLY A 196 16.44 -12.54 12.00
CA GLY A 196 17.36 -12.01 13.02
C GLY A 196 18.02 -13.11 13.83
N TYR A 197 17.27 -14.14 14.21
CA TYR A 197 17.81 -15.26 15.00
C TYR A 197 18.77 -16.14 14.19
N TYR A 198 18.37 -16.60 13.02
CA TYR A 198 19.15 -17.54 12.20
C TYR A 198 20.21 -16.87 11.32
N GLY A 199 19.96 -15.64 10.89
CA GLY A 199 20.88 -14.84 10.08
C GLY A 199 21.82 -13.95 10.88
N GLY A 200 21.56 -13.75 12.18
CA GLY A 200 22.39 -12.94 13.07
C GLY A 200 22.40 -11.44 12.75
N THR A 201 21.47 -10.97 11.92
CA THR A 201 21.42 -9.59 11.44
C THR A 201 19.99 -9.15 11.12
N PHE A 202 19.77 -7.83 11.07
CA PHE A 202 18.58 -7.21 10.47
C PHE A 202 18.93 -6.45 9.17
N GLY A 203 20.15 -6.60 8.64
CA GLY A 203 20.61 -5.95 7.42
C GLY A 203 19.93 -6.46 6.16
N PHE A 204 20.18 -5.79 5.03
CA PHE A 204 19.53 -6.06 3.76
C PHE A 204 20.39 -6.85 2.75
N THR A 205 21.65 -7.11 3.08
CA THR A 205 22.63 -7.69 2.17
C THR A 205 23.20 -9.01 2.68
N PRO A 206 23.55 -9.97 1.78
CA PRO A 206 24.05 -11.29 2.17
C PRO A 206 25.36 -11.26 2.97
N ASP A 207 26.22 -10.27 2.75
CA ASP A 207 27.50 -10.07 3.44
C ASP A 207 27.34 -9.77 4.94
N THR A 208 26.17 -9.27 5.35
CA THR A 208 25.85 -9.05 6.78
C THR A 208 25.36 -10.32 7.50
N VAL A 209 25.04 -11.38 6.75
CA VAL A 209 24.44 -12.62 7.29
C VAL A 209 25.51 -13.53 7.87
N SER A 210 25.38 -13.88 9.15
CA SER A 210 26.20 -14.88 9.83
C SER A 210 25.32 -16.05 10.28
N LEU A 211 25.23 -17.09 9.42
CA LEU A 211 24.33 -18.22 9.65
C LEU A 211 24.74 -19.04 10.89
N ILE A 212 23.78 -19.27 11.77
CA ILE A 212 23.89 -20.31 12.80
C ILE A 212 23.43 -21.66 12.24
N SER A 213 23.66 -22.73 13.01
CA SER A 213 23.26 -24.10 12.61
C SER A 213 21.80 -24.18 12.22
N GLY A 214 21.51 -24.72 11.03
CA GLY A 214 20.17 -24.78 10.46
C GLY A 214 19.67 -23.48 9.79
N GLY A 215 20.44 -22.42 9.79
CA GLY A 215 20.01 -21.11 9.27
C GLY A 215 19.71 -21.13 7.77
N ALA A 216 20.51 -21.85 6.98
CA ALA A 216 20.32 -21.93 5.54
C ALA A 216 18.94 -22.46 5.11
N SER A 217 18.35 -23.38 5.87
CA SER A 217 17.01 -23.92 5.61
C SER A 217 15.89 -23.02 6.13
N MET A 218 16.16 -22.15 7.10
CA MET A 218 15.17 -21.28 7.72
C MET A 218 15.03 -19.91 7.03
N LEU A 219 16.06 -19.45 6.30
CA LEU A 219 16.01 -18.17 5.60
C LEU A 219 14.95 -18.12 4.49
N PRO A 220 14.72 -19.17 3.67
CA PRO A 220 13.61 -19.17 2.70
C PRO A 220 12.24 -19.00 3.37
N LEU A 221 12.03 -19.66 4.52
CA LEU A 221 10.81 -19.49 5.30
C LEU A 221 10.68 -18.07 5.83
N ALA A 222 11.74 -17.49 6.38
CA ALA A 222 11.75 -16.12 6.89
C ALA A 222 11.40 -15.12 5.79
N LEU A 223 12.05 -15.21 4.63
CA LEU A 223 11.80 -14.34 3.47
C LEU A 223 10.38 -14.54 2.90
N GLY A 224 9.87 -15.76 2.87
CA GLY A 224 8.50 -16.05 2.47
C GLY A 224 7.47 -15.43 3.43
N LEU A 225 7.70 -15.50 4.74
CA LEU A 225 6.85 -14.86 5.75
C LEU A 225 6.92 -13.33 5.66
N MET A 226 8.09 -12.76 5.39
CA MET A 226 8.22 -11.32 5.12
C MET A 226 7.42 -10.90 3.89
N PHE A 227 7.45 -11.73 2.83
CA PHE A 227 6.64 -11.48 1.64
C PHE A 227 5.14 -11.49 1.92
N ILE A 228 4.63 -12.29 2.88
CA ILE A 228 3.21 -12.25 3.28
C ILE A 228 2.84 -10.83 3.74
N GLY A 229 3.69 -10.16 4.55
CA GLY A 229 3.49 -8.76 4.90
C GLY A 229 3.49 -7.85 3.68
N GLY A 230 4.43 -8.04 2.76
CA GLY A 230 4.48 -7.35 1.47
C GLY A 230 3.22 -7.58 0.63
N ALA A 231 2.73 -8.82 0.55
CA ALA A 231 1.50 -9.19 -0.15
C ALA A 231 0.26 -8.51 0.46
N GLY A 232 0.22 -8.36 1.79
CA GLY A 232 -0.88 -7.67 2.48
C GLY A 232 -0.97 -6.19 2.11
N LYS A 233 0.13 -5.44 2.21
CA LYS A 233 0.15 -4.00 1.83
C LYS A 233 -0.03 -3.78 0.33
N SER A 234 0.58 -4.64 -0.49
CA SER A 234 0.50 -4.57 -1.95
C SER A 234 -0.78 -5.19 -2.53
N ALA A 235 -1.70 -5.62 -1.69
CA ALA A 235 -2.98 -6.21 -2.10
C ALA A 235 -2.82 -7.36 -3.10
N MET A 236 -1.84 -8.24 -2.87
CA MET A 236 -1.66 -9.46 -3.65
C MET A 236 -2.71 -10.50 -3.26
N PHE A 237 -3.14 -11.31 -4.22
CA PHE A 237 -4.02 -12.43 -3.92
C PHE A 237 -3.37 -13.40 -2.91
N PRO A 238 -4.10 -13.88 -1.89
CA PRO A 238 -5.51 -13.66 -1.58
C PRO A 238 -5.83 -12.45 -0.67
N LEU A 239 -4.84 -11.63 -0.29
CA LEU A 239 -4.97 -10.53 0.66
C LEU A 239 -5.41 -9.18 0.02
N HIS A 240 -5.96 -9.22 -1.20
CA HIS A 240 -6.33 -8.04 -2.01
C HIS A 240 -7.67 -7.40 -1.62
N ILE A 241 -8.49 -8.09 -0.85
CA ILE A 241 -9.92 -7.77 -0.61
C ILE A 241 -10.18 -6.40 0.04
N TRP A 242 -9.20 -5.80 0.69
CA TRP A 242 -9.34 -4.52 1.36
C TRP A 242 -9.22 -3.31 0.41
N LEU A 243 -8.44 -3.46 -0.69
CA LEU A 243 -8.06 -2.33 -1.53
C LEU A 243 -9.24 -1.70 -2.29
N PRO A 244 -10.17 -2.48 -2.91
CA PRO A 244 -11.33 -1.91 -3.57
C PRO A 244 -12.30 -1.20 -2.61
N ASP A 245 -12.38 -1.63 -1.36
CA ASP A 245 -13.24 -1.02 -0.35
C ASP A 245 -12.59 0.22 0.28
N ALA A 246 -11.26 0.33 0.26
CA ALA A 246 -10.53 1.54 0.66
C ALA A 246 -10.90 2.79 -0.16
N MET A 247 -11.63 2.63 -1.26
CA MET A 247 -12.18 3.71 -2.09
C MET A 247 -13.24 4.56 -1.37
N GLU A 248 -13.72 4.18 -0.20
CA GLU A 248 -14.64 4.97 0.64
C GLU A 248 -13.96 6.23 1.24
N GLY A 249 -12.64 6.25 1.29
CA GLY A 249 -11.88 7.45 1.68
C GLY A 249 -11.92 8.57 0.63
N PRO A 250 -11.47 9.80 0.99
CA PRO A 250 -11.38 10.91 0.04
C PRO A 250 -10.51 10.55 -1.17
N THR A 251 -10.90 10.99 -2.37
CA THR A 251 -10.20 10.61 -3.61
C THR A 251 -8.71 11.03 -3.66
N PRO A 252 -8.28 12.20 -3.12
CA PRO A 252 -6.85 12.51 -3.06
C PRO A 252 -6.05 11.53 -2.19
N VAL A 253 -6.67 10.98 -1.14
CA VAL A 253 -6.08 9.90 -0.34
C VAL A 253 -5.91 8.65 -1.17
N SER A 254 -6.92 8.29 -1.97
CA SER A 254 -6.81 7.15 -2.89
C SER A 254 -5.66 7.35 -3.88
N ALA A 255 -5.48 8.57 -4.41
CA ALA A 255 -4.34 8.89 -5.27
C ALA A 255 -3.00 8.64 -4.57
N LEU A 256 -2.85 9.06 -3.32
CA LEU A 256 -1.62 8.88 -2.56
C LEU A 256 -1.34 7.41 -2.22
N ILE A 257 -2.34 6.70 -1.67
CA ILE A 257 -2.22 5.29 -1.27
C ILE A 257 -1.89 4.38 -2.45
N HIS A 258 -2.55 4.60 -3.61
CA HIS A 258 -2.50 3.67 -4.75
C HIS A 258 -1.42 3.98 -5.78
N ALA A 259 -0.85 5.19 -5.77
CA ALA A 259 0.16 5.56 -6.76
C ALA A 259 1.59 5.31 -6.26
N ALA A 260 1.97 5.92 -5.14
CA ALA A 260 3.37 6.12 -4.78
C ALA A 260 3.76 5.56 -3.41
N THR A 261 2.80 5.03 -2.61
CA THR A 261 3.06 4.81 -1.19
C THR A 261 2.67 3.40 -0.73
N MET A 262 1.57 3.23 -0.02
CA MET A 262 1.24 1.99 0.71
C MET A 262 1.30 0.73 -0.15
N VAL A 263 0.70 0.76 -1.34
CA VAL A 263 0.62 -0.45 -2.20
C VAL A 263 1.94 -0.81 -2.86
N VAL A 264 2.86 0.15 -3.02
CA VAL A 264 4.20 -0.13 -3.55
C VAL A 264 5.20 -0.52 -2.45
N ALA A 265 4.81 -0.43 -1.17
CA ALA A 265 5.67 -0.80 -0.05
C ALA A 265 6.10 -2.28 -0.10
N GLY A 266 5.20 -3.20 -0.51
CA GLY A 266 5.55 -4.61 -0.67
C GLY A 266 6.49 -4.86 -1.85
N VAL A 267 6.34 -4.13 -2.95
CA VAL A 267 7.30 -4.17 -4.08
C VAL A 267 8.66 -3.67 -3.61
N TYR A 268 8.68 -2.56 -2.89
CA TYR A 268 9.88 -2.00 -2.32
C TYR A 268 10.56 -2.95 -1.31
N LEU A 269 9.78 -3.65 -0.48
CA LEU A 269 10.30 -4.67 0.44
C LEU A 269 11.02 -5.78 -0.31
N VAL A 270 10.41 -6.35 -1.35
CA VAL A 270 11.03 -7.41 -2.15
C VAL A 270 12.28 -6.89 -2.87
N ALA A 271 12.24 -5.66 -3.41
CA ALA A 271 13.38 -5.04 -4.04
C ALA A 271 14.51 -4.75 -3.03
N ARG A 272 14.19 -4.32 -1.81
CA ARG A 272 15.16 -4.06 -0.75
C ARG A 272 15.83 -5.34 -0.26
N MET A 273 15.08 -6.42 -0.16
CA MET A 273 15.58 -7.74 0.24
C MET A 273 16.04 -8.60 -0.95
N PHE A 274 16.05 -8.04 -2.16
CA PHE A 274 16.33 -8.76 -3.40
C PHE A 274 17.65 -9.55 -3.38
N PRO A 275 18.79 -9.00 -2.89
CA PRO A 275 20.03 -9.77 -2.81
C PRO A 275 19.91 -11.01 -1.94
N LEU A 276 19.12 -10.95 -0.86
CA LEU A 276 18.87 -12.08 0.03
C LEU A 276 17.96 -13.13 -0.60
N PHE A 277 16.95 -12.70 -1.37
CA PHE A 277 16.11 -13.62 -2.13
C PHE A 277 16.92 -14.41 -3.16
N ILE A 278 17.78 -13.73 -3.93
CA ILE A 278 18.65 -14.39 -4.92
C ILE A 278 19.61 -15.38 -4.24
N ALA A 279 20.23 -14.97 -3.10
CA ALA A 279 21.23 -15.78 -2.42
C ALA A 279 20.65 -16.99 -1.67
N TYR A 280 19.48 -16.84 -1.03
CA TYR A 280 18.98 -17.83 -0.08
C TYR A 280 17.59 -18.39 -0.41
N ALA A 281 16.78 -17.72 -1.22
CA ALA A 281 15.39 -18.08 -1.45
C ALA A 281 14.92 -17.88 -2.91
N PRO A 282 15.65 -18.38 -3.93
CA PRO A 282 15.28 -18.18 -5.33
C PRO A 282 13.91 -18.79 -5.66
N ASP A 283 13.56 -19.95 -5.10
CA ASP A 283 12.25 -20.59 -5.31
C ASP A 283 11.10 -19.73 -4.74
N THR A 284 11.33 -19.08 -3.60
CA THR A 284 10.36 -18.14 -3.03
C THR A 284 10.18 -16.94 -3.95
N LEU A 285 11.25 -16.44 -4.55
CA LEU A 285 11.20 -15.33 -5.51
C LEU A 285 10.39 -15.72 -6.76
N HIS A 286 10.58 -16.94 -7.28
CA HIS A 286 9.78 -17.45 -8.40
C HIS A 286 8.31 -17.69 -8.03
N MET A 287 8.02 -18.12 -6.80
CA MET A 287 6.65 -18.17 -6.27
C MET A 287 6.01 -16.77 -6.29
N ILE A 288 6.74 -15.72 -5.91
CA ILE A 288 6.27 -14.33 -5.97
C ILE A 288 5.87 -13.95 -7.40
N ALA A 289 6.62 -14.38 -8.43
CA ALA A 289 6.26 -14.14 -9.82
C ALA A 289 4.89 -14.73 -10.17
N TRP A 290 4.63 -15.97 -9.81
CA TRP A 290 3.35 -16.62 -10.11
C TRP A 290 2.18 -16.02 -9.33
N VAL A 291 2.38 -15.67 -8.06
CA VAL A 291 1.39 -14.94 -7.26
C VAL A 291 1.09 -13.57 -7.88
N GLY A 292 2.13 -12.88 -8.34
CA GLY A 292 2.00 -11.61 -9.05
C GLY A 292 1.21 -11.74 -10.36
N ALA A 293 1.53 -12.73 -11.18
CA ALA A 293 0.85 -12.99 -12.47
C ALA A 293 -0.64 -13.33 -12.26
N PHE A 294 -0.94 -14.22 -11.32
CA PHE A 294 -2.32 -14.56 -10.98
C PHE A 294 -3.09 -13.34 -10.47
N THR A 295 -2.49 -12.56 -9.58
CA THR A 295 -3.08 -11.33 -9.04
C THR A 295 -3.37 -10.33 -10.14
N ALA A 296 -2.42 -10.13 -11.07
CA ALA A 296 -2.56 -9.21 -12.19
C ALA A 296 -3.71 -9.64 -13.13
N PHE A 297 -3.81 -10.93 -13.45
CA PHE A 297 -4.87 -11.48 -14.28
C PHE A 297 -6.25 -11.36 -13.62
N TYR A 298 -6.35 -11.77 -12.35
CA TYR A 298 -7.58 -11.65 -11.57
C TYR A 298 -8.07 -10.20 -11.53
N ALA A 299 -7.20 -9.28 -11.15
CA ALA A 299 -7.56 -7.87 -11.03
C ALA A 299 -7.95 -7.24 -12.39
N ALA A 300 -7.25 -7.57 -13.47
CA ALA A 300 -7.59 -7.13 -14.81
C ALA A 300 -8.97 -7.65 -15.26
N SER A 301 -9.29 -8.91 -14.95
CA SER A 301 -10.60 -9.53 -15.26
C SER A 301 -11.74 -8.79 -14.55
N VAL A 302 -11.57 -8.47 -13.28
CA VAL A 302 -12.56 -7.70 -12.51
C VAL A 302 -12.67 -6.27 -13.01
N ALA A 303 -11.54 -5.60 -13.32
CA ALA A 303 -11.53 -4.24 -13.86
C ALA A 303 -12.32 -4.09 -15.18
N CYS A 304 -12.36 -5.13 -16.00
CA CYS A 304 -13.11 -5.15 -17.26
C CYS A 304 -14.63 -4.98 -17.09
N VAL A 305 -15.19 -5.28 -15.92
CA VAL A 305 -16.64 -5.30 -15.70
C VAL A 305 -17.15 -4.33 -14.64
N GLN A 306 -16.28 -3.77 -13.78
CA GLN A 306 -16.69 -2.83 -12.74
C GLN A 306 -17.31 -1.55 -13.29
N SER A 307 -18.30 -0.99 -12.59
CA SER A 307 -19.03 0.23 -12.98
C SER A 307 -18.58 1.49 -12.23
N ASP A 308 -17.96 1.35 -11.05
CA ASP A 308 -17.44 2.46 -10.24
C ASP A 308 -16.04 2.86 -10.72
N ILE A 309 -15.83 4.15 -11.05
CA ILE A 309 -14.56 4.68 -11.56
C ILE A 309 -13.39 4.42 -10.60
N LYS A 310 -13.59 4.62 -9.28
CA LYS A 310 -12.55 4.40 -8.28
C LYS A 310 -12.22 2.92 -8.13
N ARG A 311 -13.21 2.03 -8.21
CA ARG A 311 -12.99 0.57 -8.15
C ARG A 311 -12.27 0.06 -9.39
N VAL A 312 -12.60 0.54 -10.59
CA VAL A 312 -11.83 0.20 -11.81
C VAL A 312 -10.36 0.58 -11.62
N LEU A 313 -10.07 1.78 -11.13
CA LEU A 313 -8.72 2.24 -10.87
C LEU A 313 -8.01 1.45 -9.75
N ALA A 314 -8.75 1.01 -8.72
CA ALA A 314 -8.22 0.16 -7.66
C ALA A 314 -7.78 -1.21 -8.20
N PHE A 315 -8.64 -1.90 -8.96
CA PHE A 315 -8.27 -3.18 -9.59
C PHE A 315 -7.16 -3.01 -10.64
N SER A 316 -7.16 -1.89 -11.36
CA SER A 316 -6.03 -1.52 -12.21
C SER A 316 -4.72 -1.36 -11.42
N THR A 317 -4.77 -0.82 -10.20
CA THR A 317 -3.59 -0.74 -9.33
C THR A 317 -3.11 -2.13 -8.92
N ILE A 318 -4.00 -3.00 -8.42
CA ILE A 318 -3.66 -4.38 -8.07
C ILE A 318 -2.99 -5.10 -9.25
N SER A 319 -3.51 -4.91 -10.46
CA SER A 319 -2.94 -5.49 -11.67
C SER A 319 -1.51 -4.97 -11.95
N GLN A 320 -1.29 -3.66 -11.86
CA GLN A 320 0.04 -3.07 -12.13
C GLN A 320 1.08 -3.43 -11.05
N ILE A 321 0.67 -3.53 -9.78
CA ILE A 321 1.54 -4.03 -8.72
C ILE A 321 1.90 -5.51 -9.00
N GLY A 322 0.96 -6.30 -9.51
CA GLY A 322 1.24 -7.65 -10.00
C GLY A 322 2.34 -7.69 -11.06
N PHE A 323 2.33 -6.75 -12.04
CA PHE A 323 3.42 -6.62 -13.02
C PHE A 323 4.78 -6.38 -12.36
N MET A 324 4.84 -5.48 -11.36
CA MET A 324 6.09 -5.19 -10.65
C MET A 324 6.60 -6.41 -9.87
N MET A 325 5.69 -7.13 -9.20
CA MET A 325 6.04 -8.36 -8.47
C MET A 325 6.51 -9.46 -9.41
N VAL A 326 5.88 -9.62 -10.58
CA VAL A 326 6.34 -10.56 -11.60
C VAL A 326 7.75 -10.20 -12.05
N ALA A 327 8.01 -8.92 -12.34
CA ALA A 327 9.33 -8.48 -12.81
C ALA A 327 10.44 -8.81 -11.81
N LEU A 328 10.22 -8.59 -10.51
CA LEU A 328 11.15 -9.01 -9.46
C LEU A 328 11.26 -10.53 -9.37
N GLY A 329 10.12 -11.22 -9.43
CA GLY A 329 10.03 -12.66 -9.22
C GLY A 329 10.63 -13.51 -10.34
N VAL A 330 10.72 -13.00 -11.57
CA VAL A 330 11.34 -13.72 -12.70
C VAL A 330 12.86 -13.61 -12.72
N CYS A 331 13.46 -12.83 -11.83
CA CYS A 331 14.92 -12.70 -11.77
C CYS A 331 15.57 -13.98 -11.26
N THR A 332 16.70 -14.34 -11.88
CA THR A 332 17.50 -15.53 -11.54
C THR A 332 18.89 -15.18 -11.06
N SER A 333 19.33 -13.93 -11.25
CA SER A 333 20.66 -13.46 -10.84
C SER A 333 20.66 -11.97 -10.52
N MET A 334 21.79 -11.50 -10.00
CA MET A 334 22.07 -10.07 -9.78
C MET A 334 22.58 -9.35 -11.04
N ASP A 335 22.92 -10.08 -12.11
CA ASP A 335 23.43 -9.49 -13.35
C ASP A 335 22.25 -9.08 -14.27
N PRO A 336 22.08 -7.80 -14.62
CA PRO A 336 21.03 -7.34 -15.52
C PRO A 336 21.07 -7.99 -16.89
N HIS A 337 22.24 -8.38 -17.38
CA HIS A 337 22.42 -9.04 -18.68
C HIS A 337 22.07 -10.52 -18.66
N HIS A 338 22.14 -11.15 -17.48
CA HIS A 338 21.94 -12.58 -17.29
C HIS A 338 20.89 -12.91 -16.23
N GLY A 339 19.67 -12.40 -16.39
CA GLY A 339 18.52 -12.74 -15.56
C GLY A 339 18.20 -11.77 -14.42
N GLY A 340 18.88 -10.62 -14.32
CA GLY A 340 18.59 -9.58 -13.31
C GLY A 340 17.78 -8.38 -13.84
N LEU A 341 17.42 -8.37 -15.14
CA LEU A 341 16.73 -7.25 -15.79
C LEU A 341 15.43 -6.84 -15.08
N GLY A 342 14.68 -7.81 -14.56
CA GLY A 342 13.39 -7.57 -13.93
C GLY A 342 13.43 -6.65 -12.71
N TYR A 343 14.55 -6.58 -11.99
CA TYR A 343 14.73 -5.66 -10.89
C TYR A 343 14.65 -4.19 -11.34
N MET A 344 15.47 -3.84 -12.34
CA MET A 344 15.45 -2.51 -12.94
C MET A 344 14.07 -2.20 -13.54
N ALA A 345 13.50 -3.13 -14.29
CA ALA A 345 12.19 -2.99 -14.92
C ALA A 345 11.08 -2.75 -13.90
N SER A 346 11.09 -3.46 -12.76
CA SER A 346 10.13 -3.28 -11.67
C SER A 346 10.23 -1.89 -11.05
N MET A 347 11.44 -1.43 -10.72
CA MET A 347 11.68 -0.11 -10.13
C MET A 347 11.36 1.02 -11.11
N PHE A 348 11.68 0.84 -12.39
CA PHE A 348 11.30 1.79 -13.43
C PHE A 348 9.79 1.89 -13.60
N HIS A 349 9.11 0.75 -13.60
CA HIS A 349 7.65 0.76 -13.68
C HIS A 349 7.00 1.34 -12.42
N LEU A 350 7.57 1.12 -11.23
CA LEU A 350 7.14 1.76 -10.00
C LEU A 350 7.21 3.29 -10.10
N PHE A 351 8.32 3.82 -10.63
CA PHE A 351 8.51 5.25 -10.82
C PHE A 351 7.47 5.84 -11.79
N THR A 352 7.32 5.26 -12.97
CA THR A 352 6.35 5.73 -13.98
C THR A 352 4.91 5.54 -13.52
N HIS A 353 4.60 4.41 -12.88
CA HIS A 353 3.30 4.09 -12.32
C HIS A 353 2.84 5.13 -11.30
N ALA A 354 3.73 5.55 -10.40
CA ALA A 354 3.41 6.56 -9.41
C ALA A 354 2.87 7.84 -10.06
N MET A 355 3.45 8.27 -11.18
CA MET A 355 3.07 9.50 -11.87
C MET A 355 1.72 9.37 -12.59
N PHE A 356 1.58 8.38 -13.49
CA PHE A 356 0.34 8.25 -14.24
C PHE A 356 -0.83 7.75 -13.38
N LYS A 357 -0.56 7.01 -12.30
CA LYS A 357 -1.63 6.51 -11.41
C LYS A 357 -2.17 7.61 -10.50
N ALA A 358 -1.29 8.46 -9.96
CA ALA A 358 -1.71 9.66 -9.25
C ALA A 358 -2.57 10.55 -10.16
N LEU A 359 -2.14 10.74 -11.41
CA LEU A 359 -2.89 11.48 -12.42
C LEU A 359 -4.29 10.90 -12.67
N LEU A 360 -4.41 9.58 -12.80
CA LEU A 360 -5.70 8.90 -13.00
C LEU A 360 -6.65 9.09 -11.82
N PHE A 361 -6.16 8.92 -10.59
CA PHE A 361 -6.99 9.09 -9.41
C PHE A 361 -7.38 10.54 -9.15
N LEU A 362 -6.46 11.49 -9.34
CA LEU A 362 -6.79 12.91 -9.21
C LEU A 362 -7.75 13.35 -10.33
N GLY A 363 -7.56 12.84 -11.55
CA GLY A 363 -8.52 13.04 -12.65
C GLY A 363 -9.90 12.47 -12.33
N ALA A 364 -9.96 11.26 -11.78
CA ALA A 364 -11.21 10.67 -11.30
C ALA A 364 -11.86 11.53 -10.20
N GLY A 365 -11.07 12.08 -9.29
CA GLY A 365 -11.56 13.01 -8.27
C GLY A 365 -12.19 14.26 -8.87
N SER A 366 -11.58 14.85 -9.90
CA SER A 366 -12.13 16.00 -10.62
C SER A 366 -13.47 15.65 -11.29
N ILE A 367 -13.57 14.47 -11.90
CA ILE A 367 -14.80 13.98 -12.53
C ILE A 367 -15.90 13.76 -11.48
N ILE A 368 -15.59 13.08 -10.38
CA ILE A 368 -16.54 12.83 -9.29
C ILE A 368 -17.03 14.15 -8.67
N HIS A 369 -16.13 15.11 -8.51
CA HIS A 369 -16.48 16.44 -7.98
C HIS A 369 -17.46 17.19 -8.89
N ALA A 370 -17.32 17.03 -10.21
CA ALA A 370 -18.20 17.67 -11.19
C ALA A 370 -19.55 16.94 -11.36
N VAL A 371 -19.60 15.62 -11.20
CA VAL A 371 -20.80 14.78 -11.45
C VAL A 371 -21.51 14.36 -10.16
N HIS A 372 -20.85 14.47 -9.01
CA HIS A 372 -21.31 14.02 -7.68
C HIS A 372 -21.68 12.52 -7.61
N SER A 373 -21.07 11.70 -8.46
CA SER A 373 -21.26 10.23 -8.49
C SER A 373 -19.99 9.51 -8.87
N ASN A 374 -19.76 8.33 -8.26
CA ASN A 374 -18.67 7.42 -8.64
C ASN A 374 -19.05 6.50 -9.82
N GLU A 375 -20.36 6.36 -10.12
CA GLU A 375 -20.86 5.42 -11.12
C GLU A 375 -20.67 5.97 -12.54
N MET A 376 -20.09 5.14 -13.42
CA MET A 376 -19.88 5.48 -14.83
C MET A 376 -21.19 5.74 -15.57
N SER A 377 -22.31 5.14 -15.12
CA SER A 377 -23.65 5.37 -15.70
C SER A 377 -24.14 6.81 -15.52
N ALA A 378 -23.65 7.52 -14.50
CA ALA A 378 -23.94 8.92 -14.25
C ALA A 378 -23.06 9.87 -15.10
N MET A 379 -22.03 9.34 -15.73
CA MET A 379 -21.05 10.07 -16.56
C MET A 379 -21.44 9.96 -18.05
N GLY A 380 -20.64 10.54 -18.91
CA GLY A 380 -20.80 10.50 -20.36
C GLY A 380 -20.69 11.90 -20.97
N GLY A 381 -20.05 12.00 -22.13
CA GLY A 381 -19.91 13.26 -22.86
C GLY A 381 -19.09 14.36 -22.19
N LEU A 382 -18.39 14.07 -21.08
CA LEU A 382 -17.71 15.07 -20.22
C LEU A 382 -16.55 15.79 -20.89
N ARG A 383 -16.04 15.32 -22.02
CA ARG A 383 -14.92 15.96 -22.76
C ARG A 383 -15.15 17.43 -23.11
N LYS A 384 -16.40 17.85 -23.29
CA LYS A 384 -16.76 19.22 -23.65
C LYS A 384 -16.73 20.16 -22.44
N TYR A 385 -17.02 19.64 -21.28
CA TYR A 385 -17.17 20.40 -20.03
C TYR A 385 -15.86 20.46 -19.24
N MET A 386 -15.00 19.46 -19.39
CA MET A 386 -13.75 19.30 -18.61
C MET A 386 -12.56 19.03 -19.55
N PRO A 387 -12.14 20.00 -20.38
CA PRO A 387 -11.11 19.78 -21.38
C PRO A 387 -9.73 19.47 -20.77
N ILE A 388 -9.32 20.12 -19.69
CA ILE A 388 -8.01 19.87 -19.03
C ILE A 388 -8.00 18.47 -18.41
N THR A 389 -9.04 18.14 -17.65
CA THR A 389 -9.20 16.80 -17.06
C THR A 389 -9.24 15.73 -18.13
N HIS A 390 -9.94 15.96 -19.24
CA HIS A 390 -10.03 15.03 -20.37
C HIS A 390 -8.66 14.71 -20.98
N TRP A 391 -7.88 15.73 -21.35
CA TRP A 391 -6.57 15.51 -21.99
C TRP A 391 -5.56 14.89 -21.06
N THR A 392 -5.51 15.33 -19.80
CA THR A 392 -4.59 14.77 -18.80
C THR A 392 -4.94 13.32 -18.47
N PHE A 393 -6.23 12.99 -18.37
CA PHE A 393 -6.69 11.61 -18.16
C PHE A 393 -6.37 10.72 -19.38
N LEU A 394 -6.53 11.21 -20.60
CA LEU A 394 -6.16 10.48 -21.82
C LEU A 394 -4.66 10.17 -21.86
N ILE A 395 -3.79 11.13 -21.53
CA ILE A 395 -2.36 10.92 -21.42
C ILE A 395 -2.04 9.77 -20.47
N ALA A 396 -2.68 9.76 -19.29
CA ALA A 396 -2.49 8.69 -18.32
C ALA A 396 -3.03 7.34 -18.81
N CYS A 397 -4.16 7.30 -19.52
CA CYS A 397 -4.68 6.09 -20.14
C CYS A 397 -3.74 5.52 -21.22
N LEU A 398 -3.14 6.38 -22.04
CA LEU A 398 -2.16 5.97 -23.04
C LEU A 398 -0.87 5.46 -22.39
N ALA A 399 -0.42 6.11 -21.32
CA ALA A 399 0.75 5.69 -20.57
C ALA A 399 0.56 4.30 -19.95
N ILE A 400 -0.52 4.08 -19.22
CA ILE A 400 -0.78 2.77 -18.58
C ILE A 400 -1.06 1.66 -19.61
N ALA A 401 -1.61 2.00 -20.78
CA ALA A 401 -1.81 1.06 -21.88
C ALA A 401 -0.49 0.64 -22.55
N GLY A 402 0.61 1.36 -22.31
CA GLY A 402 1.91 1.07 -22.91
C GLY A 402 2.03 1.56 -24.34
N ILE A 403 1.46 2.71 -24.65
CA ILE A 403 1.56 3.34 -25.98
C ILE A 403 2.73 4.32 -26.01
N PRO A 404 3.66 4.22 -27.01
CA PRO A 404 4.70 5.21 -27.20
C PRO A 404 4.11 6.59 -27.56
N PRO A 405 4.72 7.70 -27.16
CA PRO A 405 5.99 7.86 -26.45
C PRO A 405 5.85 8.01 -24.94
N PHE A 406 4.72 7.61 -24.36
CA PHE A 406 4.45 7.80 -22.93
C PHE A 406 5.27 6.85 -22.03
N SER A 407 5.54 7.29 -20.81
CA SER A 407 6.47 6.63 -19.88
C SER A 407 6.15 5.16 -19.57
N GLY A 408 4.88 4.82 -19.51
CA GLY A 408 4.45 3.44 -19.24
C GLY A 408 4.82 2.44 -20.32
N PHE A 409 5.03 2.88 -21.57
CA PHE A 409 5.56 2.03 -22.64
C PHE A 409 6.96 1.52 -22.29
N PHE A 410 7.89 2.41 -22.02
CA PHE A 410 9.28 2.06 -21.76
C PHE A 410 9.43 1.11 -20.57
N SER A 411 8.76 1.41 -19.46
CA SER A 411 8.86 0.58 -18.26
C SER A 411 8.17 -0.77 -18.39
N LYS A 412 7.02 -0.84 -19.08
CA LYS A 412 6.28 -2.09 -19.26
C LYS A 412 6.97 -3.02 -20.28
N ASP A 413 7.60 -2.46 -21.30
CA ASP A 413 8.35 -3.22 -22.29
C ASP A 413 9.52 -3.97 -21.63
N GLU A 414 10.26 -3.32 -20.74
CA GLU A 414 11.33 -3.95 -19.97
C GLU A 414 10.82 -5.08 -19.07
N ILE A 415 9.62 -4.94 -18.47
CA ILE A 415 8.99 -6.02 -17.69
C ILE A 415 8.68 -7.22 -18.60
N LEU A 416 8.09 -6.97 -19.76
CA LEU A 416 7.77 -8.05 -20.71
C LEU A 416 9.04 -8.73 -21.23
N ALA A 417 10.08 -7.97 -21.54
CA ALA A 417 11.38 -8.50 -21.93
C ALA A 417 11.96 -9.43 -20.85
N ALA A 418 11.94 -9.00 -19.58
CA ALA A 418 12.38 -9.84 -18.46
C ALA A 418 11.53 -11.13 -18.33
N CYS A 419 10.20 -11.03 -18.53
CA CYS A 419 9.32 -12.19 -18.51
C CYS A 419 9.61 -13.19 -19.64
N PHE A 420 9.89 -12.72 -20.86
CA PHE A 420 10.26 -13.57 -21.98
C PHE A 420 11.65 -14.21 -21.79
N GLN A 421 12.60 -13.49 -21.18
CA GLN A 421 13.90 -14.06 -20.80
C GLN A 421 13.75 -15.21 -19.81
N TYR A 422 12.84 -15.09 -18.84
CA TYR A 422 12.57 -16.15 -17.86
C TYR A 422 11.87 -17.36 -18.49
N SER A 423 10.74 -17.14 -19.14
CA SER A 423 10.04 -18.17 -19.90
C SER A 423 9.06 -17.58 -20.93
N PRO A 424 8.91 -18.20 -22.12
CA PRO A 424 7.91 -17.77 -23.10
C PRO A 424 6.49 -17.79 -22.55
N ALA A 425 6.15 -18.74 -21.69
CA ALA A 425 4.83 -18.85 -21.07
C ALA A 425 4.52 -17.62 -20.20
N MET A 426 5.46 -17.21 -19.34
CA MET A 426 5.31 -16.03 -18.50
C MET A 426 5.21 -14.76 -19.37
N GLY A 427 6.04 -14.64 -20.40
CA GLY A 427 6.00 -13.51 -21.35
C GLY A 427 4.60 -13.36 -22.00
N TRP A 428 4.02 -14.45 -22.51
CA TRP A 428 2.70 -14.40 -23.13
C TRP A 428 1.58 -14.15 -22.14
N VAL A 429 1.61 -14.76 -20.94
CA VAL A 429 0.64 -14.46 -19.87
C VAL A 429 0.63 -12.97 -19.55
N MET A 430 1.80 -12.38 -19.34
CA MET A 430 1.90 -10.96 -19.02
C MET A 430 1.51 -10.05 -20.19
N THR A 431 1.78 -10.47 -21.43
CA THR A 431 1.34 -9.75 -22.65
C THR A 431 -0.19 -9.73 -22.76
N VAL A 432 -0.86 -10.84 -22.48
CA VAL A 432 -2.33 -10.90 -22.45
C VAL A 432 -2.90 -9.98 -21.35
N ILE A 433 -2.30 -9.95 -20.18
CA ILE A 433 -2.73 -9.06 -19.10
C ILE A 433 -2.50 -7.58 -19.49
N ALA A 434 -1.41 -7.27 -20.20
CA ALA A 434 -1.18 -5.94 -20.74
C ALA A 434 -2.27 -5.52 -21.76
N ALA A 435 -2.70 -6.45 -22.62
CA ALA A 435 -3.84 -6.26 -23.52
C ALA A 435 -5.14 -5.96 -22.77
N MET A 436 -5.43 -6.72 -21.70
CA MET A 436 -6.58 -6.45 -20.83
C MET A 436 -6.49 -5.08 -20.17
N THR A 437 -5.28 -4.65 -19.78
CA THR A 437 -5.06 -3.31 -19.23
C THR A 437 -5.44 -2.21 -20.20
N ALA A 438 -4.99 -2.29 -21.43
CA ALA A 438 -5.37 -1.35 -22.49
C ALA A 438 -6.90 -1.34 -22.73
N PHE A 439 -7.53 -2.52 -22.73
CA PHE A 439 -8.96 -2.67 -22.93
C PHE A 439 -9.78 -2.00 -21.82
N TYR A 440 -9.55 -2.34 -20.53
CA TYR A 440 -10.40 -1.79 -19.47
C TYR A 440 -10.14 -0.30 -19.22
N MET A 441 -8.94 0.21 -19.46
CA MET A 441 -8.65 1.64 -19.33
C MET A 441 -9.36 2.46 -20.41
N PHE A 442 -9.40 1.97 -21.64
CA PHE A 442 -10.14 2.66 -22.70
C PHE A 442 -11.66 2.45 -22.60
N ARG A 443 -12.12 1.31 -22.05
CA ARG A 443 -13.52 1.16 -21.62
C ARG A 443 -13.90 2.26 -20.62
N LEU A 444 -13.07 2.48 -19.60
CA LEU A 444 -13.26 3.53 -18.59
C LEU A 444 -13.28 4.93 -19.26
N TYR A 445 -12.28 5.21 -20.09
CA TYR A 445 -12.15 6.47 -20.80
C TYR A 445 -13.39 6.80 -21.68
N TYR A 446 -13.85 5.83 -22.48
CA TYR A 446 -15.03 6.03 -23.32
C TYR A 446 -16.32 6.17 -22.50
N GLY A 447 -16.46 5.45 -21.41
CA GLY A 447 -17.61 5.56 -20.51
C GLY A 447 -17.76 6.93 -19.88
N ILE A 448 -16.64 7.62 -19.60
CA ILE A 448 -16.61 8.93 -18.95
C ILE A 448 -16.73 10.08 -19.94
N PHE A 449 -15.85 10.11 -20.94
CA PHE A 449 -15.68 11.28 -21.81
C PHE A 449 -16.47 11.22 -23.12
N TRP A 450 -16.93 10.03 -23.50
CA TRP A 450 -17.75 9.79 -24.69
C TRP A 450 -19.12 9.24 -24.26
N GLY A 451 -19.85 8.62 -25.15
CA GLY A 451 -21.15 8.06 -24.84
C GLY A 451 -22.29 9.10 -24.77
N LYS A 452 -23.37 8.74 -24.10
CA LYS A 452 -24.57 9.60 -23.97
C LYS A 452 -24.49 10.42 -22.71
N GLU A 453 -24.66 11.74 -22.84
CA GLU A 453 -24.80 12.63 -21.69
C GLU A 453 -26.02 12.23 -20.84
N ASN A 454 -25.84 12.21 -19.53
CA ASN A 454 -26.96 12.04 -18.60
C ASN A 454 -27.65 13.38 -18.39
N LYS A 455 -28.61 13.70 -19.26
CA LYS A 455 -29.31 14.99 -19.28
C LYS A 455 -30.11 15.27 -18.00
N GLU A 456 -30.59 14.24 -17.31
CA GLU A 456 -31.34 14.40 -16.05
C GLU A 456 -30.43 14.88 -14.92
N LEU A 457 -29.24 14.33 -14.83
CA LEU A 457 -28.24 14.75 -13.84
C LEU A 457 -27.67 16.14 -14.17
N HIS A 458 -27.43 16.41 -15.46
CA HIS A 458 -26.90 17.68 -15.95
C HIS A 458 -27.93 18.83 -15.85
N ALA A 459 -29.22 18.53 -15.77
CA ALA A 459 -30.26 19.55 -15.56
C ALA A 459 -30.20 20.17 -14.14
N HIS A 460 -29.74 19.40 -13.15
CA HIS A 460 -29.59 19.86 -11.78
C HIS A 460 -28.20 20.46 -11.49
N HIS A 461 -27.16 19.93 -12.14
CA HIS A 461 -25.78 20.39 -12.02
C HIS A 461 -25.05 20.30 -13.36
N THR A 462 -24.77 21.42 -13.97
CA THR A 462 -23.94 21.46 -15.18
C THR A 462 -22.48 21.13 -14.80
N PRO A 463 -21.89 20.07 -15.34
CA PRO A 463 -20.48 19.76 -15.10
C PRO A 463 -19.60 20.93 -15.55
N HIS A 464 -18.58 21.21 -14.80
CA HIS A 464 -17.61 22.27 -15.11
C HIS A 464 -16.19 21.81 -14.80
N GLU A 465 -15.20 22.46 -15.39
CA GLU A 465 -13.80 22.16 -15.10
C GLU A 465 -13.46 22.51 -13.65
N SER A 466 -12.56 21.73 -13.07
CA SER A 466 -12.10 21.92 -11.69
C SER A 466 -11.26 23.20 -11.53
N PRO A 467 -11.20 23.80 -10.33
CA PRO A 467 -10.40 25.00 -10.06
C PRO A 467 -8.90 24.73 -10.26
N LEU A 468 -8.12 25.82 -10.41
CA LEU A 468 -6.69 25.75 -10.69
C LEU A 468 -5.91 24.91 -9.67
N ALA A 469 -6.28 24.94 -8.39
CA ALA A 469 -5.64 24.10 -7.36
C ALA A 469 -5.75 22.60 -7.65
N MET A 470 -6.78 22.17 -8.38
CA MET A 470 -6.97 20.78 -8.79
C MET A 470 -6.37 20.52 -10.18
N THR A 471 -6.51 21.44 -11.13
CA THR A 471 -6.01 21.24 -12.51
C THR A 471 -4.50 21.38 -12.63
N PHE A 472 -3.84 22.20 -11.80
CA PHE A 472 -2.38 22.33 -11.79
C PHE A 472 -1.67 20.99 -11.52
N PRO A 473 -2.02 20.22 -10.46
CA PRO A 473 -1.45 18.88 -10.26
C PRO A 473 -1.69 17.93 -11.42
N LEU A 474 -2.86 17.99 -12.06
CA LEU A 474 -3.15 17.15 -13.25
C LEU A 474 -2.20 17.49 -14.40
N MET A 475 -2.02 18.77 -14.72
CA MET A 475 -1.12 19.21 -15.78
C MET A 475 0.33 18.87 -15.46
N PHE A 476 0.79 19.09 -14.24
CA PHE A 476 2.14 18.76 -13.81
C PHE A 476 2.43 17.26 -13.96
N LEU A 477 1.56 16.40 -13.42
CA LEU A 477 1.73 14.95 -13.52
C LEU A 477 1.62 14.46 -14.97
N ALA A 478 0.81 15.10 -15.81
CA ALA A 478 0.74 14.76 -17.24
C ALA A 478 2.07 15.05 -17.96
N VAL A 479 2.70 16.18 -17.70
CA VAL A 479 4.02 16.52 -18.25
C VAL A 479 5.07 15.51 -17.78
N VAL A 480 5.09 15.20 -16.49
CA VAL A 480 6.02 14.17 -15.95
C VAL A 480 5.75 12.81 -16.59
N THR A 481 4.48 12.42 -16.76
CA THR A 481 4.10 11.15 -17.40
C THR A 481 4.58 11.08 -18.86
N CYS A 482 4.61 12.19 -19.57
CA CYS A 482 5.18 12.23 -20.94
C CYS A 482 6.71 12.11 -20.92
N GLY A 483 7.40 12.73 -19.96
CA GLY A 483 8.85 12.85 -19.94
C GLY A 483 9.59 11.71 -19.24
N ALA A 484 8.98 11.10 -18.23
CA ALA A 484 9.62 10.13 -17.32
C ALA A 484 10.16 8.87 -18.03
N GLY A 485 9.59 8.50 -19.17
CA GLY A 485 10.05 7.35 -19.95
C GLY A 485 11.41 7.52 -20.63
N PHE A 486 11.84 8.77 -20.82
CA PHE A 486 13.12 9.08 -21.46
C PHE A 486 14.30 9.16 -20.49
N ILE A 487 14.05 9.00 -19.19
CA ILE A 487 15.10 8.94 -18.19
C ILE A 487 15.89 7.65 -18.42
N PRO A 488 17.25 7.71 -18.52
CA PRO A 488 18.09 6.52 -18.66
C PRO A 488 18.15 5.77 -17.32
N PHE A 489 17.03 5.14 -16.93
CA PHE A 489 16.79 4.63 -15.59
C PHE A 489 17.81 3.58 -15.15
N GLY A 490 18.22 2.70 -16.07
CA GLY A 490 19.21 1.67 -15.82
C GLY A 490 20.60 2.21 -15.47
N HIS A 491 20.91 3.46 -15.85
CA HIS A 491 22.15 4.11 -15.40
C HIS A 491 22.13 4.45 -13.90
N PHE A 492 20.96 4.60 -13.31
CA PHE A 492 20.82 4.97 -11.91
C PHE A 492 20.49 3.77 -11.02
N ILE A 493 19.69 2.83 -11.54
CA ILE A 493 19.17 1.70 -10.76
C ILE A 493 19.29 0.42 -11.58
N SER A 494 20.05 -0.53 -11.06
CA SER A 494 20.19 -1.89 -11.60
C SER A 494 20.30 -2.90 -10.46
N SER A 495 20.14 -4.17 -10.75
CA SER A 495 20.19 -5.26 -9.75
C SER A 495 21.57 -5.42 -9.11
N ASN A 496 22.66 -5.22 -9.85
CA ASN A 496 24.03 -5.27 -9.36
C ASN A 496 24.60 -3.90 -8.95
N GLY A 497 23.83 -2.80 -9.13
CA GLY A 497 24.27 -1.44 -8.84
C GLY A 497 25.11 -0.77 -9.94
N GLU A 498 25.58 -1.51 -10.94
CA GLU A 498 26.34 -0.97 -12.08
C GLU A 498 25.43 -0.26 -13.08
N SER A 499 26.03 0.59 -13.92
CA SER A 499 25.30 1.27 -14.98
C SER A 499 24.85 0.29 -16.07
N TYR A 500 23.55 0.24 -16.32
CA TYR A 500 22.94 -0.60 -17.34
C TYR A 500 22.32 0.27 -18.44
N SER A 501 22.68 0.03 -19.68
CA SER A 501 22.04 0.67 -20.83
C SER A 501 20.80 -0.11 -21.24
N ILE A 502 19.64 0.56 -21.25
CA ILE A 502 18.38 -0.06 -21.66
C ILE A 502 18.42 -0.33 -23.17
N HIS A 503 18.25 -1.57 -23.55
CA HIS A 503 18.17 -2.00 -24.95
C HIS A 503 16.74 -2.50 -25.22
N LEU A 504 15.95 -1.70 -25.94
CA LEU A 504 14.62 -2.10 -26.37
C LEU A 504 14.68 -3.35 -27.26
N ASP A 505 14.07 -4.44 -26.81
CA ASP A 505 13.84 -5.61 -27.67
C ASP A 505 12.71 -5.28 -28.65
N LEU A 506 13.11 -5.03 -29.90
CA LEU A 506 12.17 -4.59 -30.95
C LEU A 506 11.03 -5.59 -31.17
N SER A 507 11.28 -6.88 -30.96
CA SER A 507 10.27 -7.93 -31.14
C SER A 507 9.20 -7.86 -30.07
N VAL A 508 9.61 -7.66 -28.82
CA VAL A 508 8.72 -7.49 -27.66
C VAL A 508 7.96 -6.16 -27.78
N ALA A 509 8.68 -5.07 -28.07
CA ALA A 509 8.11 -3.74 -28.17
C ALA A 509 7.04 -3.63 -29.26
N VAL A 510 7.32 -4.12 -30.47
CA VAL A 510 6.34 -4.11 -31.58
C VAL A 510 5.14 -4.98 -31.22
N THR A 511 5.36 -6.16 -30.68
CA THR A 511 4.27 -7.08 -30.30
C THR A 511 3.36 -6.46 -29.24
N SER A 512 3.93 -5.89 -28.19
CA SER A 512 3.19 -5.27 -27.10
C SER A 512 2.36 -4.07 -27.56
N VAL A 513 2.93 -3.20 -28.40
CA VAL A 513 2.25 -2.03 -28.97
C VAL A 513 1.12 -2.45 -29.92
N VAL A 514 1.35 -3.41 -30.81
CA VAL A 514 0.33 -3.90 -31.74
C VAL A 514 -0.87 -4.48 -30.96
N ILE A 515 -0.61 -5.31 -29.96
CA ILE A 515 -1.64 -5.90 -29.11
C ILE A 515 -2.39 -4.82 -28.33
N ALA A 516 -1.70 -3.82 -27.79
CA ALA A 516 -2.33 -2.69 -27.10
C ALA A 516 -3.24 -1.89 -28.04
N ILE A 517 -2.80 -1.59 -29.27
CA ILE A 517 -3.60 -0.89 -30.28
C ILE A 517 -4.85 -1.70 -30.65
N ILE A 518 -4.71 -3.01 -30.87
CA ILE A 518 -5.85 -3.90 -31.14
C ILE A 518 -6.85 -3.86 -29.99
N SER A 519 -6.37 -3.94 -28.73
CA SER A 519 -7.21 -3.91 -27.53
C SER A 519 -7.95 -2.57 -27.39
N ILE A 520 -7.27 -1.45 -27.67
CA ILE A 520 -7.87 -0.12 -27.72
C ILE A 520 -8.92 -0.04 -28.84
N GLY A 521 -8.63 -0.61 -30.01
CA GLY A 521 -9.57 -0.68 -31.13
C GLY A 521 -10.85 -1.44 -30.77
N ILE A 522 -10.71 -2.58 -30.10
CA ILE A 522 -11.86 -3.37 -29.60
C ILE A 522 -12.65 -2.56 -28.55
N ALA A 523 -12.00 -1.92 -27.60
CA ALA A 523 -12.66 -1.07 -26.61
C ALA A 523 -13.41 0.10 -27.28
N THR A 524 -12.79 0.71 -28.28
CA THR A 524 -13.39 1.80 -29.07
C THR A 524 -14.66 1.32 -29.78
N TRP A 525 -14.58 0.18 -30.46
CA TRP A 525 -15.72 -0.40 -31.16
C TRP A 525 -16.88 -0.74 -30.23
N MET A 526 -16.58 -1.27 -29.03
CA MET A 526 -17.59 -1.70 -28.07
C MET A 526 -18.23 -0.56 -27.28
N TYR A 527 -17.45 0.47 -26.88
CA TYR A 527 -17.86 1.44 -25.85
C TYR A 527 -17.97 2.89 -26.32
N LYS A 528 -17.44 3.26 -27.49
CA LYS A 528 -17.52 4.65 -27.98
C LYS A 528 -18.97 5.08 -28.27
N ASN A 529 -19.81 4.15 -28.72
CA ASN A 529 -21.21 4.43 -29.06
C ASN A 529 -22.11 4.40 -27.81
N ALA A 530 -23.02 5.34 -27.70
CA ALA A 530 -23.94 5.50 -26.58
C ALA A 530 -24.81 4.23 -26.28
N LYS A 531 -25.17 3.46 -27.28
CA LYS A 531 -26.03 2.27 -27.12
C LYS A 531 -25.27 1.01 -26.70
N GLN A 532 -23.97 0.95 -26.91
CA GLN A 532 -23.07 -0.17 -26.55
C GLN A 532 -23.66 -1.57 -26.91
N PRO A 533 -24.14 -1.81 -28.13
CA PRO A 533 -24.91 -3.01 -28.44
C PRO A 533 -24.08 -4.29 -28.29
N VAL A 534 -22.80 -4.25 -28.66
CA VAL A 534 -21.89 -5.39 -28.61
C VAL A 534 -21.57 -5.77 -27.18
N ALA A 535 -21.26 -4.78 -26.33
CA ALA A 535 -20.96 -5.01 -24.90
C ALA A 535 -22.17 -5.64 -24.18
N ASN A 536 -23.39 -5.12 -24.45
CA ASN A 536 -24.60 -5.65 -23.85
C ASN A 536 -24.94 -7.08 -24.35
N ALA A 537 -24.71 -7.38 -25.63
CA ALA A 537 -24.91 -8.71 -26.19
C ALA A 537 -23.93 -9.73 -25.57
N LEU A 538 -22.65 -9.39 -25.43
CA LEU A 538 -21.64 -10.24 -24.79
C LEU A 538 -21.93 -10.46 -23.31
N ALA A 539 -22.32 -9.41 -22.58
CA ALA A 539 -22.70 -9.53 -21.16
C ALA A 539 -23.90 -10.48 -20.97
N LYS A 540 -24.88 -10.45 -21.86
CA LYS A 540 -26.03 -11.39 -21.86
C LYS A 540 -25.60 -12.82 -22.22
N ARG A 541 -24.72 -13.00 -23.21
CA ARG A 541 -24.28 -14.32 -23.68
C ARG A 541 -23.42 -15.02 -22.63
N PHE A 542 -22.54 -14.29 -21.93
CA PHE A 542 -21.63 -14.78 -20.91
C PHE A 542 -22.04 -14.33 -19.50
N ASN A 543 -23.35 -14.25 -19.24
CA ASN A 543 -23.91 -13.69 -18.01
C ASN A 543 -23.31 -14.30 -16.73
N GLY A 544 -23.09 -15.61 -16.69
CA GLY A 544 -22.49 -16.27 -15.51
C GLY A 544 -21.07 -15.78 -15.20
N LEU A 545 -20.22 -15.69 -16.22
CA LEU A 545 -18.85 -15.21 -16.07
C LEU A 545 -18.82 -13.70 -15.76
N TRP A 546 -19.68 -12.93 -16.45
CA TRP A 546 -19.82 -11.49 -16.21
C TRP A 546 -20.26 -11.21 -14.76
N THR A 547 -21.28 -11.93 -14.28
CA THR A 547 -21.79 -11.79 -12.91
C THR A 547 -20.73 -12.21 -11.88
N ALA A 548 -20.02 -13.32 -12.11
CA ALA A 548 -18.94 -13.76 -11.23
C ALA A 548 -17.84 -12.70 -11.14
N ALA A 549 -17.37 -12.17 -12.26
CA ALA A 549 -16.34 -11.13 -12.27
C ALA A 549 -16.84 -9.80 -11.66
N TYR A 550 -18.10 -9.42 -11.88
CA TYR A 550 -18.70 -8.24 -11.28
C TYR A 550 -18.76 -8.35 -9.75
N HIS A 551 -19.11 -9.52 -9.22
CA HIS A 551 -19.06 -9.86 -7.78
C HIS A 551 -17.68 -10.29 -7.31
N ARG A 552 -16.61 -9.94 -8.04
CA ARG A 552 -15.21 -10.21 -7.65
C ARG A 552 -14.95 -11.71 -7.39
N PHE A 553 -15.60 -12.59 -8.17
CA PHE A 553 -15.59 -14.06 -8.03
C PHE A 553 -16.01 -14.56 -6.64
N TYR A 554 -16.84 -13.80 -5.95
CA TYR A 554 -17.38 -14.10 -4.61
C TYR A 554 -16.32 -14.33 -3.52
N ILE A 555 -15.09 -13.84 -3.74
CA ILE A 555 -14.01 -14.01 -2.77
C ILE A 555 -14.33 -13.28 -1.46
N ASP A 556 -14.89 -12.08 -1.53
CA ASP A 556 -15.35 -11.34 -0.36
C ASP A 556 -16.39 -12.14 0.46
N ASP A 557 -17.33 -12.81 -0.22
CA ASP A 557 -18.36 -13.63 0.43
C ASP A 557 -17.76 -14.84 1.15
N ILE A 558 -16.74 -15.47 0.55
CA ILE A 558 -15.99 -16.57 1.19
C ILE A 558 -15.30 -16.07 2.47
N TYR A 559 -14.63 -14.92 2.42
CA TYR A 559 -14.01 -14.33 3.62
C TYR A 559 -15.04 -13.97 4.69
N GLN A 560 -16.17 -13.38 4.31
CA GLN A 560 -17.26 -13.08 5.26
C GLN A 560 -17.83 -14.36 5.89
N PHE A 561 -18.02 -15.42 5.10
CA PHE A 561 -18.45 -16.71 5.62
C PHE A 561 -17.44 -17.27 6.63
N ILE A 562 -16.14 -17.29 6.29
CA ILE A 562 -15.09 -17.78 7.20
C ILE A 562 -15.09 -16.94 8.49
N THR A 563 -15.12 -15.61 8.38
CA THR A 563 -15.06 -14.71 9.52
C THR A 563 -16.27 -14.85 10.43
N HIS A 564 -17.49 -14.79 9.88
CA HIS A 564 -18.71 -14.78 10.70
C HIS A 564 -19.15 -16.17 11.15
N LYS A 565 -19.08 -17.17 10.25
CA LYS A 565 -19.60 -18.52 10.57
C LYS A 565 -18.55 -19.41 11.25
N ILE A 566 -17.28 -19.30 10.87
CA ILE A 566 -16.24 -20.15 11.44
C ILE A 566 -15.57 -19.44 12.62
N ILE A 567 -14.94 -18.27 12.40
CA ILE A 567 -14.14 -17.62 13.44
C ILE A 567 -15.05 -17.10 14.56
N PHE A 568 -16.04 -16.26 14.25
CA PHE A 568 -16.85 -15.65 15.31
C PHE A 568 -17.78 -16.67 15.98
N ARG A 569 -18.51 -17.48 15.21
CA ARG A 569 -19.50 -18.39 15.79
C ARG A 569 -18.88 -19.63 16.44
N CYS A 570 -17.87 -20.25 15.78
CA CYS A 570 -17.31 -21.53 16.27
C CYS A 570 -16.09 -21.36 17.18
N ILE A 571 -15.39 -20.22 17.13
CA ILE A 571 -14.19 -19.98 17.95
C ILE A 571 -14.43 -18.87 18.98
N SER A 572 -14.74 -17.65 18.52
CA SER A 572 -14.81 -16.49 19.43
C SER A 572 -15.98 -16.59 20.43
N THR A 573 -17.16 -17.05 20.01
CA THR A 573 -18.32 -17.16 20.88
C THR A 573 -18.12 -18.20 22.00
N PRO A 574 -17.60 -19.43 21.74
CA PRO A 574 -17.29 -20.38 22.80
C PRO A 574 -16.20 -19.88 23.76
N ILE A 575 -15.15 -19.23 23.23
CA ILE A 575 -14.09 -18.64 24.07
C ILE A 575 -14.67 -17.54 24.97
N ALA A 576 -15.47 -16.63 24.43
CA ALA A 576 -16.12 -15.58 25.22
C ALA A 576 -17.12 -16.13 26.24
N TRP A 577 -17.79 -17.25 25.94
CA TRP A 577 -18.63 -17.94 26.89
C TRP A 577 -17.81 -18.54 28.04
N PHE A 578 -16.68 -19.23 27.69
CA PHE A 578 -15.76 -19.79 28.68
C PHE A 578 -15.21 -18.71 29.61
N ASP A 579 -14.74 -17.61 29.03
CA ASP A 579 -14.19 -16.48 29.78
C ASP A 579 -15.20 -15.94 30.80
N ARG A 580 -16.41 -15.63 30.34
CA ARG A 580 -17.47 -15.06 31.23
C ARG A 580 -17.97 -16.04 32.28
N HIS A 581 -18.17 -17.33 31.94
CA HIS A 581 -18.84 -18.27 32.83
C HIS A 581 -17.85 -19.07 33.68
N VAL A 582 -16.69 -19.39 33.17
CA VAL A 582 -15.69 -20.18 33.90
C VAL A 582 -14.70 -19.26 34.58
N VAL A 583 -14.03 -18.38 33.84
CA VAL A 583 -12.96 -17.50 34.41
C VAL A 583 -13.60 -16.46 35.33
N ASP A 584 -14.45 -15.60 34.81
CA ASP A 584 -15.14 -14.58 35.60
C ASP A 584 -16.03 -15.22 36.68
N GLY A 585 -16.70 -16.33 36.36
CA GLY A 585 -17.52 -17.09 37.29
C GLY A 585 -16.70 -17.59 38.47
N PHE A 586 -15.51 -18.11 38.25
CA PHE A 586 -14.61 -18.55 39.32
C PHE A 586 -14.13 -17.38 40.20
N PHE A 587 -13.73 -16.28 39.63
CA PHE A 587 -13.33 -15.09 40.43
C PHE A 587 -14.50 -14.47 41.18
N ASN A 588 -15.69 -14.43 40.61
CA ASN A 588 -16.90 -14.00 41.30
C ASN A 588 -17.27 -14.95 42.43
N PHE A 589 -17.09 -16.27 42.25
CA PHE A 589 -17.26 -17.23 43.32
C PHE A 589 -16.27 -17.02 44.47
N LEU A 590 -14.98 -16.78 44.16
CA LEU A 590 -13.97 -16.46 45.17
C LEU A 590 -14.33 -15.18 45.96
N ALA A 591 -14.76 -14.15 45.24
CA ALA A 591 -15.20 -12.90 45.85
C ALA A 591 -16.44 -13.11 46.76
N TRP A 592 -17.42 -13.87 46.28
CA TRP A 592 -18.61 -14.23 47.06
C TRP A 592 -18.23 -15.05 48.28
N ALA A 593 -17.42 -16.10 48.14
CA ALA A 593 -16.97 -16.93 49.26
C ALA A 593 -16.20 -16.11 50.32
N THR A 594 -15.31 -15.22 49.87
CA THR A 594 -14.58 -14.32 50.78
C THR A 594 -15.53 -13.38 51.54
N ASN A 595 -16.46 -12.74 50.82
CA ASN A 595 -17.44 -11.84 51.44
C ASN A 595 -18.35 -12.59 52.41
N THR A 596 -18.87 -13.76 52.01
CA THR A 596 -19.72 -14.59 52.88
C THR A 596 -18.96 -15.03 54.13
N THR A 597 -17.72 -15.51 53.97
CA THR A 597 -16.86 -15.88 55.10
C THR A 597 -16.58 -14.68 56.01
N SER A 598 -16.33 -13.51 55.41
CA SER A 598 -16.12 -12.27 56.17
C SER A 598 -17.37 -11.87 56.99
N ASP A 599 -18.55 -11.97 56.38
CA ASP A 599 -19.82 -11.64 57.06
C ASP A 599 -20.11 -12.60 58.20
N GLU A 600 -19.85 -13.89 58.05
CA GLU A 600 -19.99 -14.89 59.10
C GLU A 600 -18.97 -14.65 60.23
N ILE A 601 -17.71 -14.38 59.93
CA ILE A 601 -16.66 -14.10 60.91
C ILE A 601 -16.92 -12.77 61.64
N ARG A 602 -17.56 -11.80 60.96
CA ARG A 602 -17.89 -10.50 61.55
C ARG A 602 -18.79 -10.64 62.79
N GLY A 603 -19.66 -11.69 62.84
CA GLY A 603 -20.47 -12.01 64.01
C GLY A 603 -19.66 -12.34 65.25
N LEU A 604 -18.40 -12.76 65.13
CA LEU A 604 -17.48 -13.00 66.23
C LEU A 604 -16.95 -11.71 66.88
N GLN A 605 -17.08 -10.57 66.19
CA GLN A 605 -16.74 -9.25 66.71
C GLN A 605 -17.91 -8.63 67.49
N SER A 606 -18.19 -9.17 68.68
CA SER A 606 -19.29 -8.72 69.53
C SER A 606 -19.08 -7.33 70.16
N GLY A 607 -17.92 -6.73 70.03
CA GLY A 607 -17.54 -5.46 70.70
C GLY A 607 -17.37 -5.59 72.21
N GLN A 608 -17.52 -6.77 72.78
CA GLN A 608 -17.35 -7.01 74.22
C GLN A 608 -15.94 -7.54 74.53
N VAL A 609 -15.14 -6.74 75.21
CA VAL A 609 -13.76 -7.07 75.57
C VAL A 609 -13.65 -8.41 76.34
N GLN A 610 -14.67 -8.74 77.12
CA GLN A 610 -14.72 -9.99 77.86
C GLN A 610 -14.77 -11.22 76.95
N GLN A 611 -15.54 -11.17 75.89
CA GLN A 611 -15.61 -12.27 74.91
C GLN A 611 -14.28 -12.45 74.15
N TYR A 612 -13.61 -11.38 73.81
CA TYR A 612 -12.28 -11.46 73.18
C TYR A 612 -11.25 -12.08 74.13
N ALA A 613 -11.29 -11.72 75.44
CA ALA A 613 -10.44 -12.32 76.45
C ALA A 613 -10.70 -13.84 76.58
N TYR A 614 -11.97 -14.31 76.58
CA TYR A 614 -12.27 -15.74 76.58
C TYR A 614 -11.78 -16.46 75.34
N VAL A 615 -11.99 -15.92 74.13
CA VAL A 615 -11.50 -16.52 72.88
C VAL A 615 -9.99 -16.60 72.86
N PHE A 616 -9.30 -15.55 73.31
CA PHE A 616 -7.86 -15.53 73.43
C PHE A 616 -7.34 -16.60 74.40
N LEU A 617 -7.97 -16.72 75.56
CA LEU A 617 -7.61 -17.70 76.56
C LEU A 617 -7.84 -19.14 76.10
N CYS A 618 -8.96 -19.40 75.40
CA CYS A 618 -9.24 -20.69 74.79
C CYS A 618 -8.23 -21.02 73.70
N GLY A 619 -7.88 -20.05 72.85
CA GLY A 619 -6.87 -20.23 71.81
C GLY A 619 -5.49 -20.52 72.37
N ALA A 620 -5.06 -19.79 73.41
CA ALA A 620 -3.82 -20.05 74.10
C ALA A 620 -3.76 -21.42 74.77
N LEU A 621 -4.87 -21.84 75.42
CA LEU A 621 -5.00 -23.19 76.00
C LEU A 621 -4.97 -24.29 74.94
N ALA A 622 -5.64 -24.09 73.81
CA ALA A 622 -5.60 -25.01 72.68
C ALA A 622 -4.18 -25.16 72.11
N LEU A 623 -3.44 -24.05 71.95
CA LEU A 623 -2.03 -24.06 71.52
C LEU A 623 -1.12 -24.77 72.49
N ILE A 624 -1.30 -24.54 73.81
CA ILE A 624 -0.53 -25.24 74.84
C ILE A 624 -0.84 -26.76 74.82
N LEU A 625 -2.10 -27.15 74.67
CA LEU A 625 -2.49 -28.56 74.55
C LEU A 625 -1.85 -29.22 73.30
N LEU A 626 -1.81 -28.51 72.18
CA LEU A 626 -1.22 -28.98 70.93
C LEU A 626 0.33 -29.09 70.98
N LEU A 627 0.97 -28.31 71.85
CA LEU A 627 2.40 -28.35 72.08
C LEU A 627 2.86 -29.37 73.13
N VAL A 628 1.93 -29.81 74.01
CA VAL A 628 2.19 -30.78 75.07
C VAL A 628 1.78 -32.22 74.69
N LEU A 629 0.87 -32.36 73.70
CA LEU A 629 0.54 -33.61 73.04
C LEU A 629 1.47 -33.86 71.84
#